data_1fc3ef3f115c008ebc0281c90bccb639
#
_entry.id   1fc3ef3f115c008ebc0281c90bccb639
#
_cell.length_a   1.000
_cell.length_b   1.000
_cell.length_c   1.000
_cell.angle_alpha   90.00
_cell.angle_beta   90.00
_cell.angle_gamma   90.00
#
_symmetry.space_group_name_H-M   'P 1'
#
loop_
_entity.id
_entity.type
_entity.pdbx_description
1 polymer ?
#
loop_
_entity_poly.entity_id
_entity_poly.type
_entity_poly.pdbx_seq_one_letter_code
_entity_poly.pdbx_strand_id
1 'polypeptide(L)'
;MNYNVLLSDQVQVAGAIDPDAYTAATYTTGWISMATYNRIMAIVMAGTLGSSATLDAKLEKATDGSGTGAADITSKAITQLTQAGTDSDKQAIINCRSDELGGAFTHVRLSMTVGTATSDAGAIVLGALARFEPATDAT
;
A
#
# COMPACT_ATOMS: atom_id res chain seq x y z
N MET A 1 12.91 0.67 -17.16
CA MET A 1 12.66 -0.78 -17.27
C MET A 1 13.50 -1.38 -18.38
N ASN A 2 13.94 -2.59 -18.21
CA ASN A 2 14.74 -3.31 -19.19
C ASN A 2 13.87 -4.37 -19.89
N TYR A 3 13.86 -4.38 -21.22
CA TYR A 3 13.03 -5.32 -22.01
C TYR A 3 13.51 -6.76 -21.96
N ASN A 4 14.76 -6.98 -21.57
CA ASN A 4 15.39 -8.32 -21.58
C ASN A 4 15.30 -9.03 -20.23
N VAL A 5 14.56 -8.46 -19.26
CA VAL A 5 14.44 -8.99 -17.92
C VAL A 5 12.95 -9.20 -17.61
N LEU A 6 12.63 -10.25 -16.89
CA LEU A 6 11.24 -10.49 -16.48
C LEU A 6 10.74 -9.36 -15.59
N LEU A 7 9.48 -9.03 -15.70
CA LEU A 7 8.89 -7.98 -14.87
C LEU A 7 9.02 -8.33 -13.38
N SER A 8 8.89 -9.60 -13.02
CA SER A 8 9.07 -10.10 -11.65
C SER A 8 10.49 -9.91 -11.11
N ASP A 9 11.47 -9.73 -11.98
CA ASP A 9 12.84 -9.43 -11.54
C ASP A 9 13.02 -7.95 -11.24
N GLN A 10 12.13 -7.10 -11.72
CA GLN A 10 12.19 -5.65 -11.56
C GLN A 10 11.18 -5.11 -10.56
N VAL A 11 10.06 -5.82 -10.39
CA VAL A 11 8.96 -5.41 -9.50
C VAL A 11 8.58 -6.62 -8.64
N GLN A 12 8.52 -6.42 -7.34
CA GLN A 12 8.20 -7.49 -6.40
C GLN A 12 7.10 -7.08 -5.44
N VAL A 13 6.43 -8.08 -4.88
CA VAL A 13 5.44 -7.85 -3.82
C VAL A 13 6.20 -7.54 -2.52
N ALA A 14 6.10 -6.30 -2.07
CA ALA A 14 6.75 -5.84 -0.84
C ALA A 14 5.83 -5.94 0.37
N GLY A 15 4.52 -5.97 0.16
CA GLY A 15 3.54 -6.13 1.23
C GLY A 15 2.16 -6.38 0.66
N ALA A 16 1.25 -6.87 1.49
CA ALA A 16 -0.12 -7.14 1.07
C ALA A 16 -1.09 -7.05 2.24
N ILE A 17 -2.33 -6.72 1.92
CA ILE A 17 -3.50 -6.93 2.75
C ILE A 17 -4.35 -7.91 1.95
N ASP A 18 -4.49 -9.12 2.46
CA ASP A 18 -5.12 -10.21 1.71
C ASP A 18 -6.57 -9.86 1.36
N PRO A 19 -7.05 -10.27 0.17
CA PRO A 19 -8.44 -10.03 -0.18
C PRO A 19 -9.38 -10.83 0.71
N ASP A 20 -10.25 -10.13 1.42
CA ASP A 20 -11.20 -10.75 2.36
C ASP A 20 -12.37 -9.79 2.62
N ALA A 21 -13.35 -10.26 3.36
CA ALA A 21 -14.44 -9.44 3.87
C ALA A 21 -14.00 -8.82 5.21
N TYR A 22 -13.70 -7.53 5.19
CA TYR A 22 -13.20 -6.79 6.35
C TYR A 22 -14.31 -6.03 7.06
N THR A 23 -14.39 -6.23 8.37
CA THR A 23 -15.27 -5.42 9.23
C THR A 23 -14.72 -4.00 9.36
N ALA A 24 -15.54 -3.06 9.85
CA ALA A 24 -15.14 -1.68 10.01
C ALA A 24 -13.97 -1.58 11.02
N ALA A 25 -12.78 -1.37 10.49
CA ALA A 25 -11.52 -1.24 11.25
C ALA A 25 -10.39 -0.80 10.31
N THR A 26 -9.21 -0.60 10.87
CA THR A 26 -7.99 -0.29 10.10
C THR A 26 -7.10 -1.53 10.00
N TYR A 27 -6.65 -1.79 8.81
CA TYR A 27 -5.78 -2.92 8.46
C TYR A 27 -4.51 -2.38 7.81
N THR A 28 -3.37 -2.95 8.15
CA THR A 28 -2.07 -2.45 7.67
C THR A 28 -1.22 -3.58 7.11
N THR A 29 -0.34 -3.23 6.17
CA THR A 29 0.77 -4.10 5.77
C THR A 29 1.86 -4.08 6.86
N GLY A 30 2.85 -4.95 6.76
CA GLY A 30 4.09 -4.79 7.50
C GLY A 30 4.85 -3.54 7.05
N TRP A 31 5.81 -3.11 7.82
CA TRP A 31 6.71 -2.01 7.46
C TRP A 31 7.70 -2.47 6.39
N ILE A 32 7.79 -1.69 5.33
CA ILE A 32 8.62 -1.98 4.15
C ILE A 32 9.84 -1.06 4.20
N SER A 33 11.04 -1.64 4.11
CA SER A 33 12.27 -0.85 4.09
C SER A 33 12.47 -0.19 2.73
N MET A 34 12.56 1.13 2.72
CA MET A 34 12.91 1.90 1.52
C MET A 34 14.43 1.92 1.26
N ALA A 35 15.21 1.25 2.10
CA ALA A 35 16.58 0.90 1.75
C ALA A 35 16.63 -0.24 0.74
N THR A 36 15.61 -1.11 0.70
CA THR A 36 15.50 -2.21 -0.27
C THR A 36 14.97 -1.71 -1.62
N TYR A 37 13.96 -0.83 -1.61
CA TYR A 37 13.31 -0.34 -2.83
C TYR A 37 13.45 1.18 -2.94
N ASN A 38 13.71 1.66 -4.16
CA ASN A 38 13.68 3.11 -4.43
C ASN A 38 12.26 3.64 -4.62
N ARG A 39 11.36 2.80 -5.07
CA ARG A 39 9.96 3.16 -5.36
C ARG A 39 9.03 2.06 -4.91
N ILE A 40 7.86 2.45 -4.47
CA ILE A 40 6.75 1.54 -4.22
C ILE A 40 5.48 2.06 -4.89
N MET A 41 4.60 1.13 -5.20
CA MET A 41 3.25 1.43 -5.68
C MET A 41 2.28 0.57 -4.89
N ALA A 42 1.35 1.20 -4.19
CA ALA A 42 0.28 0.50 -3.51
C ALA A 42 -0.95 0.46 -4.43
N ILE A 43 -1.54 -0.70 -4.59
CA ILE A 43 -2.78 -0.90 -5.33
C ILE A 43 -3.82 -1.36 -4.33
N VAL A 44 -4.86 -0.54 -4.12
CA VAL A 44 -5.97 -0.84 -3.23
C VAL A 44 -7.16 -1.25 -4.08
N MET A 45 -7.75 -2.38 -3.78
CA MET A 45 -8.84 -2.95 -4.57
C MET A 45 -10.07 -3.09 -3.69
N ALA A 46 -11.17 -2.44 -4.08
CA ALA A 46 -12.46 -2.66 -3.48
C ALA A 46 -13.19 -3.76 -4.24
N GLY A 47 -13.79 -4.68 -3.52
CA GLY A 47 -14.82 -5.57 -4.06
C GLY A 47 -16.20 -4.99 -3.78
N THR A 48 -17.11 -5.78 -3.23
CA THR A 48 -18.42 -5.28 -2.84
C THR A 48 -18.32 -4.50 -1.54
N LEU A 49 -18.66 -3.21 -1.59
CA LEU A 49 -18.75 -2.36 -0.42
C LEU A 49 -20.10 -2.58 0.28
N GLY A 50 -20.08 -2.70 1.59
CA GLY A 50 -21.29 -2.83 2.40
C GLY A 50 -22.14 -1.56 2.39
N SER A 51 -23.35 -1.65 2.95
CA SER A 51 -24.28 -0.52 2.95
C SER A 51 -23.67 0.70 3.66
N SER A 52 -23.61 1.82 2.95
CA SER A 52 -23.02 3.07 3.41
C SER A 52 -21.52 2.97 3.76
N ALA A 53 -20.86 1.92 3.34
CA ALA A 53 -19.45 1.69 3.66
C ALA A 53 -18.52 2.67 2.93
N THR A 54 -17.38 2.89 3.56
CA THR A 54 -16.28 3.69 3.00
C THR A 54 -14.99 2.89 3.03
N LEU A 55 -14.12 3.14 2.08
CA LEU A 55 -12.78 2.56 2.02
C LEU A 55 -11.77 3.68 1.83
N ASP A 56 -10.90 3.84 2.81
CA ASP A 56 -9.77 4.77 2.79
C ASP A 56 -8.47 4.01 2.77
N ALA A 57 -7.45 4.60 2.17
CA ALA A 57 -6.10 4.06 2.25
C ALA A 57 -5.08 5.19 2.15
N LYS A 58 -3.99 5.02 2.87
CA LYS A 58 -2.88 5.97 2.90
C LYS A 58 -1.57 5.25 3.14
N LEU A 59 -0.47 5.93 2.80
CA LEU A 59 0.86 5.49 3.18
C LEU A 59 1.31 6.21 4.46
N GLU A 60 1.88 5.43 5.36
CA GLU A 60 2.51 5.93 6.59
C GLU A 60 4.00 5.65 6.53
N LYS A 61 4.78 6.47 7.23
CA LYS A 61 6.24 6.37 7.31
C LYS A 61 6.69 6.20 8.75
N ALA A 62 7.84 5.56 8.93
CA ALA A 62 8.46 5.38 10.24
C ALA A 62 9.98 5.42 10.12
N THR A 63 10.65 5.59 11.25
CA THR A 63 12.12 5.62 11.31
C THR A 63 12.75 4.23 11.34
N ASP A 64 11.97 3.21 11.66
CA ASP A 64 12.43 1.82 11.70
C ASP A 64 11.31 0.83 11.36
N GLY A 65 11.65 -0.44 11.31
CA GLY A 65 10.71 -1.53 11.00
C GLY A 65 9.71 -1.85 12.11
N SER A 66 9.84 -1.22 13.28
CA SER A 66 8.89 -1.37 14.38
C SER A 66 7.83 -0.28 14.40
N GLY A 67 7.92 0.69 13.50
CA GLY A 67 6.96 1.78 13.41
C GLY A 67 7.26 2.97 14.32
N THR A 68 8.49 3.11 14.77
CA THR A 68 8.88 4.25 15.61
C THR A 68 8.65 5.57 14.88
N GLY A 69 7.99 6.50 15.53
CA GLY A 69 7.69 7.82 14.99
C GLY A 69 6.70 7.79 13.81
N ALA A 70 5.83 6.79 13.74
CA ALA A 70 4.90 6.63 12.63
C ALA A 70 4.09 7.89 12.36
N ALA A 71 4.03 8.32 11.10
CA ALA A 71 3.32 9.50 10.65
C ALA A 71 2.80 9.30 9.23
N ASP A 72 1.81 10.09 8.86
CA ASP A 72 1.29 10.07 7.49
C ASP A 72 2.29 10.71 6.52
N ILE A 73 2.37 10.18 5.31
CA ILE A 73 3.11 10.82 4.22
C ILE A 73 2.16 11.78 3.52
N THR A 74 2.53 13.04 3.45
CA THR A 74 1.71 14.10 2.85
C THR A 74 1.32 13.75 1.42
N SER A 75 0.05 13.87 1.10
CA SER A 75 -0.53 13.64 -0.23
C SER A 75 -0.40 12.19 -0.74
N LYS A 76 -0.16 11.24 0.13
CA LYS A 76 -0.08 9.82 -0.21
C LYS A 76 -1.29 9.07 0.35
N ALA A 77 -2.47 9.47 -0.10
CA ALA A 77 -3.74 8.83 0.24
C ALA A 77 -4.62 8.73 -1.01
N ILE A 78 -5.53 7.77 -1.02
CA ILE A 78 -6.51 7.66 -2.10
C ILE A 78 -7.66 8.66 -1.85
N THR A 79 -8.41 8.96 -2.90
CA THR A 79 -9.74 9.53 -2.73
C THR A 79 -10.63 8.44 -2.14
N GLN A 80 -11.35 8.74 -1.07
CA GLN A 80 -12.21 7.76 -0.40
C GLN A 80 -13.17 7.09 -1.39
N LEU A 81 -13.21 5.76 -1.37
CA LEU A 81 -14.18 4.98 -2.12
C LEU A 81 -15.42 4.77 -1.25
N THR A 82 -16.60 4.97 -1.81
CA THR A 82 -17.85 4.87 -1.05
C THR A 82 -18.89 4.03 -1.78
N GLN A 83 -19.67 3.28 -1.02
CA GLN A 83 -20.79 2.52 -1.58
C GLN A 83 -21.86 3.49 -2.17
N ALA A 84 -22.11 4.60 -1.50
CA ALA A 84 -23.02 5.63 -1.98
C ALA A 84 -22.57 6.25 -3.30
N GLY A 85 -21.26 6.33 -3.54
CA GLY A 85 -20.66 6.79 -4.79
C GLY A 85 -20.56 5.72 -5.87
N THR A 86 -21.08 4.52 -5.62
CA THR A 86 -21.01 3.37 -6.54
C THR A 86 -19.58 2.93 -6.85
N ASP A 87 -18.72 2.94 -5.83
CA ASP A 87 -17.30 2.64 -5.97
C ASP A 87 -16.94 1.18 -5.72
N SER A 88 -17.92 0.27 -5.62
CA SER A 88 -17.65 -1.17 -5.60
C SER A 88 -16.89 -1.59 -6.86
N ASP A 89 -16.00 -2.57 -6.69
CA ASP A 89 -15.15 -3.12 -7.75
C ASP A 89 -14.17 -2.13 -8.38
N LYS A 90 -13.87 -1.01 -7.70
CA LYS A 90 -12.88 -0.03 -8.15
C LYS A 90 -11.51 -0.24 -7.49
N GLN A 91 -10.49 0.27 -8.14
CA GLN A 91 -9.11 0.24 -7.67
C GLN A 91 -8.56 1.65 -7.54
N ALA A 92 -7.61 1.82 -6.63
CA ALA A 92 -6.88 3.07 -6.45
C ALA A 92 -5.39 2.79 -6.30
N ILE A 93 -4.56 3.71 -6.75
CA ILE A 93 -3.11 3.56 -6.77
C ILE A 93 -2.47 4.71 -6.01
N ILE A 94 -1.47 4.39 -5.18
CA ILE A 94 -0.62 5.38 -4.52
C ILE A 94 0.83 5.07 -4.88
N ASN A 95 1.53 6.05 -5.43
CA ASN A 95 2.96 5.94 -5.74
C ASN A 95 3.78 6.70 -4.70
N CYS A 96 4.92 6.13 -4.31
CA CYS A 96 5.84 6.79 -3.39
C CYS A 96 7.28 6.43 -3.73
N ARG A 97 8.15 7.45 -3.70
CA ARG A 97 9.60 7.28 -3.82
C ARG A 97 10.25 7.42 -2.43
N SER A 98 11.43 6.83 -2.28
CA SER A 98 12.17 6.89 -1.02
C SER A 98 12.51 8.33 -0.59
N ASP A 99 12.74 9.22 -1.54
CA ASP A 99 13.07 10.64 -1.26
C ASP A 99 11.86 11.46 -0.80
N GLU A 100 10.64 10.93 -0.92
CA GLU A 100 9.42 11.61 -0.49
C GLU A 100 9.13 11.43 1.01
N LEU A 101 9.83 10.54 1.70
CA LEU A 101 9.64 10.32 3.13
C LEU A 101 10.18 11.46 3.98
N GLY A 102 11.31 12.06 3.57
CA GLY A 102 11.97 13.14 4.28
C GLY A 102 12.69 12.70 5.56
N GLY A 103 13.60 13.53 6.04
CA GLY A 103 14.28 13.35 7.33
C GLY A 103 14.90 11.97 7.54
N ALA A 104 14.71 11.43 8.75
CA ALA A 104 15.24 10.15 9.17
C ALA A 104 14.29 8.97 8.88
N PHE A 105 13.21 9.18 8.13
CA PHE A 105 12.24 8.14 7.83
C PHE A 105 12.78 7.17 6.77
N THR A 106 12.69 5.89 7.07
CA THR A 106 13.27 4.81 6.25
C THR A 106 12.28 3.73 5.87
N HIS A 107 11.13 3.67 6.51
CA HIS A 107 10.14 2.62 6.34
C HIS A 107 8.77 3.20 5.98
N VAL A 108 8.01 2.40 5.22
CA VAL A 108 6.66 2.76 4.74
C VAL A 108 5.73 1.57 4.95
N ARG A 109 4.48 1.83 5.26
CA ARG A 109 3.42 0.82 5.20
C ARG A 109 2.15 1.39 4.59
N LEU A 110 1.33 0.51 4.06
CA LEU A 110 -0.03 0.86 3.64
C LEU A 110 -0.99 0.65 4.81
N SER A 111 -1.82 1.64 5.07
CA SER A 111 -2.91 1.59 6.04
C SER A 111 -4.23 1.72 5.29
N MET A 112 -5.10 0.71 5.42
CA MET A 112 -6.41 0.66 4.78
C MET A 112 -7.48 0.66 5.87
N THR A 113 -8.46 1.55 5.76
CA THR A 113 -9.54 1.68 6.73
C THR A 113 -10.88 1.41 6.06
N VAL A 114 -11.59 0.42 6.58
CA VAL A 114 -12.99 0.12 6.21
C VAL A 114 -13.88 0.83 7.23
N GLY A 115 -14.82 1.63 6.74
CA GLY A 115 -15.77 2.36 7.59
C GLY A 115 -17.19 1.85 7.42
N THR A 116 -17.96 1.95 8.50
CA THR A 116 -19.41 1.72 8.58
C THR A 116 -19.83 0.27 8.48
N ALA A 117 -19.51 -0.45 7.41
CA ALA A 117 -20.02 -1.81 7.18
C ALA A 117 -18.93 -2.72 6.61
N THR A 118 -19.06 -4.00 6.84
CA THR A 118 -18.19 -5.03 6.26
C THR A 118 -18.14 -4.89 4.74
N SER A 119 -16.93 -4.90 4.21
CA SER A 119 -16.69 -4.72 2.77
C SER A 119 -15.60 -5.65 2.30
N ASP A 120 -15.72 -6.12 1.07
CA ASP A 120 -14.67 -6.91 0.44
C ASP A 120 -13.58 -5.96 -0.07
N ALA A 121 -12.36 -6.20 0.34
CA ALA A 121 -11.23 -5.37 -0.06
C ALA A 121 -9.93 -6.15 0.01
N GLY A 122 -8.91 -5.62 -0.60
CA GLY A 122 -7.55 -6.11 -0.52
C GLY A 122 -6.60 -5.07 -1.07
N ALA A 123 -5.33 -5.26 -0.82
CA ALA A 123 -4.31 -4.38 -1.32
C ALA A 123 -2.98 -5.10 -1.51
N ILE A 124 -2.18 -4.59 -2.42
CA ILE A 124 -0.83 -5.08 -2.65
C ILE A 124 0.11 -3.88 -2.77
N VAL A 125 1.30 -4.00 -2.21
CA VAL A 125 2.34 -3.01 -2.37
C VAL A 125 3.46 -3.63 -3.18
N LEU A 126 3.76 -3.03 -4.32
CA LEU A 126 4.84 -3.45 -5.21
C LEU A 126 6.07 -2.57 -4.97
N GLY A 127 7.23 -3.20 -4.80
CA GLY A 127 8.50 -2.51 -4.74
C GLY A 127 9.24 -2.63 -6.06
N ALA A 128 9.85 -1.55 -6.51
CA ALA A 128 10.58 -1.49 -7.76
C ALA A 128 11.92 -0.79 -7.58
N LEU A 129 12.82 -1.00 -8.54
CA LEU A 129 14.17 -0.46 -8.56
C LEU A 129 14.90 -0.82 -7.25
N ALA A 130 14.98 -2.11 -6.98
CA ALA A 130 15.75 -2.62 -5.86
C ALA A 130 17.16 -2.02 -5.89
N ARG A 131 17.67 -1.62 -4.72
CA ARG A 131 19.01 -1.03 -4.60
C ARG A 131 20.09 -2.06 -4.87
N PHE A 132 19.78 -3.32 -4.65
CA PHE A 132 20.66 -4.45 -4.92
C PHE A 132 19.89 -5.46 -5.77
N GLU A 133 20.20 -5.51 -7.06
CA GLU A 133 19.54 -6.43 -7.99
C GLU A 133 20.34 -7.73 -8.15
N PRO A 134 19.66 -8.88 -8.41
CA PRO A 134 18.21 -9.02 -8.44
C PRO A 134 17.62 -8.90 -7.04
N ALA A 135 16.47 -8.25 -6.94
CA ALA A 135 15.75 -8.22 -5.69
C ALA A 135 15.25 -9.64 -5.38
N THR A 136 15.42 -10.07 -4.15
CA THR A 136 14.93 -11.38 -3.72
C THR A 136 13.43 -11.33 -3.51
N ASP A 137 12.73 -12.34 -4.00
CA ASP A 137 11.30 -12.45 -3.77
C ASP A 137 10.99 -12.44 -2.27
N ALA A 138 10.07 -11.59 -1.88
CA ALA A 138 9.50 -11.62 -0.54
C ALA A 138 8.49 -12.77 -0.50
N THR A 139 8.96 -13.93 -0.13
CA THR A 139 8.10 -15.11 0.07
C THR A 139 7.55 -15.15 1.48
#